data_5c5d0b8f65fa4f365755ecb685bdd94b
#
_entry.id   5c5d0b8f65fa4f365755ecb685bdd94b
#
_cell.length_a   1.000
_cell.length_b   1.000
_cell.length_c   1.000
_cell.angle_alpha   90.00
_cell.angle_beta   90.00
_cell.angle_gamma   90.00
#
_symmetry.space_group_name_H-M   'P 1'
#
loop_
_entity.id
_entity.type
_entity.pdbx_description
1 polymer ?
#
loop_
_entity_poly.entity_id
_entity_poly.type
_entity_poly.pdbx_seq_one_letter_code
_entity_poly.pdbx_strand_id
1 'polypeptide(L)'
;GGECGHMWRVLHQYMDTMNGPADFLEVPKSPLTGTVFDHAASTKMIHVSEFTADLIKHGKLNLDKSRNSHVKATYHDSCNTARAMGLMDEPRYILDHVVDWVEMPENTIRERTFCCGSGTGLNTDEIMELRMRSGLPRANAVKYVEEKHGVNMLSCVCAIDRATLTSLMDYWNP
;
A
#
# COMPACT_ATOMS: atom_id res chain seq x y z
N GLY A 1 -4.63 0.65 11.72
CA GLY A 1 -5.22 0.97 10.42
C GLY A 1 -4.55 0.22 9.28
N GLY A 2 -5.05 0.38 8.05
CA GLY A 2 -4.37 -0.21 6.91
C GLY A 2 -5.26 -0.57 5.72
N GLU A 3 -6.55 -0.57 5.90
CA GLU A 3 -7.47 -0.83 4.78
C GLU A 3 -7.57 0.39 3.85
N CYS A 4 -7.61 1.60 4.41
CA CYS A 4 -7.67 2.83 3.65
C CYS A 4 -6.45 3.70 3.97
N GLY A 5 -5.50 3.79 3.05
CA GLY A 5 -4.30 4.60 3.21
C GLY A 5 -4.60 6.09 3.42
N HIS A 6 -5.66 6.62 2.82
CA HIS A 6 -6.09 7.99 3.04
C HIS A 6 -6.53 8.21 4.50
N MET A 7 -7.41 7.36 5.03
CA MET A 7 -7.89 7.46 6.41
C MET A 7 -6.73 7.33 7.40
N TRP A 8 -5.83 6.38 7.19
CA TRP A 8 -4.63 6.23 8.02
C TRP A 8 -3.78 7.50 8.02
N ARG A 9 -3.52 8.10 6.84
CA ARG A 9 -2.77 9.36 6.74
C ARG A 9 -3.46 10.50 7.48
N VAL A 10 -4.77 10.68 7.28
CA VAL A 10 -5.54 11.76 7.94
C VAL A 10 -5.48 11.61 9.46
N LEU A 11 -5.74 10.42 9.96
CA LEU A 11 -5.67 10.15 11.40
C LEU A 11 -4.26 10.35 11.95
N HIS A 12 -3.25 9.90 11.22
CA HIS A 12 -1.85 10.06 11.64
C HIS A 12 -1.40 11.53 11.68
N GLN A 13 -1.81 12.34 10.69
CA GLN A 13 -1.38 13.73 10.58
C GLN A 13 -2.19 14.71 11.42
N TYR A 14 -3.45 14.39 11.75
CA TYR A 14 -4.37 15.36 12.35
C TYR A 14 -4.98 14.92 13.69
N MET A 15 -4.67 13.73 14.19
CA MET A 15 -5.27 13.24 15.44
C MET A 15 -4.86 14.06 16.66
N ASP A 16 -3.64 14.53 16.72
CA ASP A 16 -3.17 15.41 17.80
C ASP A 16 -3.89 16.77 17.78
N THR A 17 -4.23 17.29 16.60
CA THR A 17 -5.11 18.47 16.48
C THR A 17 -6.51 18.20 17.02
N MET A 18 -7.02 16.98 16.83
CA MET A 18 -8.36 16.59 17.28
C MET A 18 -8.42 16.19 18.76
N ASN A 19 -7.36 15.55 19.26
CA ASN A 19 -7.32 14.97 20.61
C ASN A 19 -6.44 15.75 21.60
N GLY A 20 -5.82 16.83 21.20
CA GLY A 20 -4.89 17.62 21.99
C GLY A 20 -3.42 17.29 21.76
N PRO A 21 -2.52 17.87 22.56
CA PRO A 21 -1.08 17.69 22.41
C PRO A 21 -0.63 16.23 22.45
N ALA A 22 0.42 15.91 21.68
CA ALA A 22 0.96 14.55 21.55
C ALA A 22 1.49 13.95 22.86
N ASP A 23 1.84 14.77 23.83
CA ASP A 23 2.29 14.35 25.16
C ASP A 23 1.22 13.64 26.01
N PHE A 24 -0.04 13.73 25.63
CA PHE A 24 -1.12 12.91 26.19
C PHE A 24 -1.19 11.49 25.59
N LEU A 25 -0.46 11.25 24.53
CA LEU A 25 -0.46 9.99 23.80
C LEU A 25 0.83 9.24 24.07
N GLU A 26 0.71 7.99 24.47
CA GLU A 26 1.88 7.10 24.56
C GLU A 26 2.33 6.68 23.15
N VAL A 27 3.64 6.59 22.94
CA VAL A 27 4.19 6.03 21.70
C VAL A 27 3.75 4.58 21.56
N PRO A 28 3.15 4.18 20.43
CA PRO A 28 2.72 2.81 20.21
C PRO A 28 3.88 1.83 20.31
N LYS A 29 3.68 0.78 21.07
CA LYS A 29 4.65 -0.29 21.26
C LYS A 29 3.99 -1.63 20.99
N SER A 30 4.64 -2.47 20.19
CA SER A 30 4.15 -3.82 19.95
C SER A 30 4.16 -4.64 21.25
N PRO A 31 3.02 -5.19 21.67
CA PRO A 31 2.97 -6.06 22.84
C PRO A 31 3.64 -7.40 22.61
N LEU A 32 3.90 -7.80 21.36
CA LEU A 32 4.48 -9.08 20.99
C LEU A 32 6.00 -9.01 20.78
N THR A 33 6.51 -7.89 20.31
CA THR A 33 7.94 -7.74 19.92
C THR A 33 8.66 -6.69 20.75
N GLY A 34 7.94 -5.77 21.36
CA GLY A 34 8.48 -4.61 22.06
C GLY A 34 8.93 -3.46 21.15
N THR A 35 8.75 -3.58 19.85
CA THR A 35 9.09 -2.53 18.88
C THR A 35 8.32 -1.25 19.18
N VAL A 36 9.01 -0.12 19.19
CA VAL A 36 8.45 1.22 19.30
C VAL A 36 8.27 1.80 17.91
N PHE A 37 7.08 2.34 17.62
CA PHE A 37 6.73 2.91 16.32
C PHE A 37 6.72 4.44 16.42
N ASP A 38 7.88 5.06 16.39
CA ASP A 38 8.08 6.49 16.68
C ASP A 38 7.24 7.42 15.79
N HIS A 39 7.09 7.09 14.51
CA HIS A 39 6.28 7.89 13.58
C HIS A 39 4.77 7.81 13.83
N ALA A 40 4.31 6.88 14.66
CA ALA A 40 2.92 6.77 15.10
C ALA A 40 2.67 7.40 16.46
N ALA A 41 3.64 8.11 17.02
CA ALA A 41 3.61 8.63 18.38
C ALA A 41 2.41 9.55 18.68
N SER A 42 2.06 10.42 17.72
CA SER A 42 0.97 11.38 17.88
C SER A 42 -0.43 10.76 17.87
N THR A 43 -0.58 9.56 17.28
CA THR A 43 -1.90 8.98 17.02
C THR A 43 -2.13 7.62 17.67
N LYS A 44 -1.14 7.01 18.27
CA LYS A 44 -1.14 5.59 18.68
C LYS A 44 -1.56 4.64 17.55
N MET A 45 -1.35 5.06 16.31
CA MET A 45 -1.85 4.39 15.13
C MET A 45 -0.71 3.93 14.24
N ILE A 46 -0.60 2.62 14.04
CA ILE A 46 0.34 2.01 13.12
C ILE A 46 -0.42 1.42 11.91
N HIS A 47 0.24 1.37 10.77
CA HIS A 47 -0.31 0.70 9.61
C HIS A 47 -0.18 -0.83 9.76
N VAL A 48 -1.14 -1.58 9.21
CA VAL A 48 -1.10 -3.05 9.28
C VAL A 48 0.18 -3.61 8.65
N SER A 49 0.71 -2.99 7.59
CA SER A 49 1.96 -3.43 6.96
C SER A 49 3.17 -3.27 7.88
N GLU A 50 3.25 -2.19 8.68
CA GLU A 50 4.32 -1.99 9.66
C GLU A 50 4.29 -3.08 10.72
N PHE A 51 3.10 -3.31 11.28
CA PHE A 51 2.90 -4.34 12.29
C PHE A 51 3.18 -5.75 11.74
N THR A 52 2.72 -6.03 10.53
CA THR A 52 2.99 -7.34 9.88
C THR A 52 4.47 -7.54 9.62
N ALA A 53 5.17 -6.54 9.08
CA ALA A 53 6.60 -6.59 8.86
C ALA A 53 7.37 -6.79 10.18
N ASP A 54 6.96 -6.12 11.25
CA ASP A 54 7.53 -6.28 12.59
C ASP A 54 7.36 -7.72 13.10
N LEU A 55 6.17 -8.29 12.97
CA LEU A 55 5.90 -9.68 13.36
C LEU A 55 6.76 -10.69 12.57
N ILE A 56 6.96 -10.43 11.26
CA ILE A 56 7.82 -11.27 10.41
C ILE A 56 9.27 -11.15 10.88
N LYS A 57 9.79 -9.93 11.07
CA LYS A 57 11.16 -9.68 11.54
C LYS A 57 11.49 -10.39 12.85
N HIS A 58 10.49 -10.53 13.72
CA HIS A 58 10.65 -11.17 15.03
C HIS A 58 10.22 -12.65 15.06
N GLY A 59 9.97 -13.27 13.90
CA GLY A 59 9.58 -14.68 13.80
C GLY A 59 8.26 -15.03 14.51
N LYS A 60 7.33 -14.07 14.59
CA LYS A 60 6.03 -14.27 15.24
C LYS A 60 4.96 -14.81 14.29
N LEU A 61 5.25 -14.89 13.00
CA LEU A 61 4.38 -15.46 11.99
C LEU A 61 5.04 -16.71 11.38
N ASN A 62 4.27 -17.79 11.29
CA ASN A 62 4.69 -18.98 10.57
C ASN A 62 4.26 -18.86 9.11
N LEU A 63 5.17 -18.42 8.26
CA LEU A 63 4.92 -18.17 6.84
C LEU A 63 5.41 -19.33 6.00
N ASP A 64 4.64 -19.68 4.99
CA ASP A 64 5.00 -20.70 3.99
C ASP A 64 4.78 -20.11 2.59
N LYS A 65 5.84 -19.55 2.02
CA LYS A 65 5.84 -18.94 0.68
C LYS A 65 5.47 -19.95 -0.42
N SER A 66 5.75 -21.25 -0.21
CA SER A 66 5.46 -22.29 -1.20
C SER A 66 3.96 -22.43 -1.52
N ARG A 67 3.09 -22.05 -0.58
CA ARG A 67 1.64 -22.08 -0.79
C ARG A 67 1.18 -21.10 -1.86
N ASN A 68 1.96 -20.09 -2.15
CA ASN A 68 1.72 -19.07 -3.18
C ASN A 68 2.58 -19.27 -4.44
N SER A 69 3.12 -20.47 -4.66
CA SER A 69 4.01 -20.77 -5.80
C SER A 69 3.35 -20.54 -7.18
N HIS A 70 2.03 -20.50 -7.24
CA HIS A 70 1.25 -20.20 -8.46
C HIS A 70 1.05 -18.69 -8.69
N VAL A 71 1.46 -17.84 -7.75
CA VAL A 71 1.34 -16.39 -7.80
C VAL A 71 2.68 -15.77 -8.10
N LYS A 72 2.71 -14.85 -9.06
CA LYS A 72 3.80 -13.92 -9.28
C LYS A 72 3.25 -12.50 -9.22
N ALA A 73 3.56 -11.80 -8.16
CA ALA A 73 2.96 -10.51 -7.87
C ALA A 73 3.79 -9.33 -8.42
N THR A 74 3.12 -8.20 -8.58
CA THR A 74 3.74 -6.86 -8.56
C THR A 74 3.02 -6.00 -7.53
N TYR A 75 3.59 -4.84 -7.18
CA TYR A 75 3.08 -4.01 -6.11
C TYR A 75 2.81 -2.58 -6.55
N HIS A 76 1.61 -2.09 -6.26
CA HIS A 76 1.26 -0.69 -6.41
C HIS A 76 1.45 0.06 -5.09
N ASP A 77 2.38 0.99 -5.09
CA ASP A 77 2.56 1.94 -3.98
C ASP A 77 1.38 2.90 -3.91
N SER A 78 0.54 2.77 -2.90
CA SER A 78 -0.57 3.68 -2.67
C SER A 78 -0.07 5.08 -2.34
N CYS A 79 -0.59 6.10 -3.02
CA CYS A 79 -0.09 7.47 -2.88
C CYS A 79 -0.15 8.02 -1.44
N ASN A 80 -1.18 7.67 -0.67
CA ASN A 80 -1.32 8.12 0.71
C ASN A 80 -0.35 7.42 1.67
N THR A 81 -0.07 6.14 1.48
CA THR A 81 0.85 5.39 2.36
C THR A 81 2.31 5.58 1.95
N ALA A 82 2.62 5.47 0.67
CA ALA A 82 3.99 5.58 0.18
C ALA A 82 4.45 7.04 0.06
N ARG A 83 3.90 7.80 -0.91
CA ARG A 83 4.37 9.17 -1.18
C ARG A 83 4.16 10.13 0.00
N ALA A 84 3.00 10.06 0.65
CA ALA A 84 2.67 11.02 1.72
C ALA A 84 3.24 10.64 3.09
N MET A 85 3.40 9.34 3.37
CA MET A 85 3.77 8.85 4.70
C MET A 85 5.06 8.03 4.75
N GLY A 86 5.70 7.76 3.60
CA GLY A 86 6.98 7.05 3.54
C GLY A 86 6.91 5.55 3.78
N LEU A 87 5.72 4.97 3.85
CA LEU A 87 5.53 3.52 4.04
C LEU A 87 5.79 2.77 2.72
N MET A 88 7.03 2.44 2.46
CA MET A 88 7.48 1.87 1.18
C MET A 88 8.17 0.52 1.33
N ASP A 89 8.93 0.33 2.39
CA ASP A 89 9.77 -0.86 2.58
C ASP A 89 9.02 -2.03 3.25
N GLU A 90 8.10 -1.74 4.17
CA GLU A 90 7.34 -2.74 4.89
C GLU A 90 6.48 -3.63 3.97
N PRO A 91 5.71 -3.06 2.99
CA PRO A 91 4.99 -3.90 2.03
C PRO A 91 5.92 -4.80 1.21
N ARG A 92 7.08 -4.31 0.79
CA ARG A 92 8.08 -5.08 0.04
C ARG A 92 8.66 -6.20 0.88
N TYR A 93 9.02 -5.88 2.11
CA TYR A 93 9.50 -6.88 3.06
C TYR A 93 8.49 -8.02 3.29
N ILE A 94 7.20 -7.69 3.37
CA ILE A 94 6.14 -8.71 3.47
C ILE A 94 6.10 -9.56 2.20
N LEU A 95 6.10 -8.94 1.01
CA LEU A 95 6.05 -9.65 -0.27
C LEU A 95 7.21 -10.63 -0.44
N ASP A 96 8.42 -10.24 -0.05
CA ASP A 96 9.61 -11.11 -0.09
C ASP A 96 9.42 -12.43 0.69
N HIS A 97 8.61 -12.39 1.75
CA HIS A 97 8.37 -13.54 2.63
C HIS A 97 7.14 -14.38 2.25
N VAL A 98 6.23 -13.84 1.44
CA VAL A 98 4.94 -14.52 1.19
C VAL A 98 4.70 -14.93 -0.26
N VAL A 99 5.38 -14.30 -1.24
CA VAL A 99 5.10 -14.56 -2.65
C VAL A 99 6.32 -14.21 -3.52
N ASP A 100 6.40 -14.79 -4.69
CA ASP A 100 7.34 -14.31 -5.72
C ASP A 100 6.78 -13.04 -6.34
N TRP A 101 7.61 -12.00 -6.45
CA TRP A 101 7.14 -10.73 -6.97
C TRP A 101 8.21 -9.97 -7.76
N VAL A 102 7.77 -9.00 -8.54
CA VAL A 102 8.62 -8.17 -9.39
C VAL A 102 8.26 -6.71 -9.18
N GLU A 103 9.25 -5.87 -8.99
CA GLU A 103 9.10 -4.42 -8.91
C GLU A 103 8.69 -3.85 -10.29
N MET A 104 7.81 -2.86 -10.30
CA MET A 104 7.53 -2.08 -11.51
C MET A 104 8.71 -1.18 -11.85
N PRO A 105 8.74 -0.53 -13.05
CA PRO A 105 9.83 0.39 -13.41
C PRO A 105 10.09 1.46 -12.36
N GLU A 106 11.35 1.74 -12.06
CA GLU A 106 11.80 2.63 -10.97
C GLU A 106 11.13 4.01 -10.95
N ASN A 107 10.85 4.56 -12.11
CA ASN A 107 10.20 5.87 -12.23
C ASN A 107 8.69 5.84 -11.95
N THR A 108 8.12 4.70 -11.56
CA THR A 108 6.68 4.50 -11.35
C THR A 108 6.33 4.01 -9.94
N ILE A 109 7.31 3.88 -9.05
CA ILE A 109 7.19 3.27 -7.73
C ILE A 109 7.61 4.22 -6.61
N ARG A 110 7.37 3.80 -5.37
CA ARG A 110 7.77 4.52 -4.17
C ARG A 110 7.23 5.96 -4.16
N GLU A 111 8.04 6.95 -3.87
CA GLU A 111 7.67 8.37 -3.90
C GLU A 111 7.26 8.87 -5.30
N ARG A 112 7.67 8.18 -6.36
CA ARG A 112 7.31 8.49 -7.76
C ARG A 112 6.08 7.73 -8.24
N THR A 113 5.40 7.04 -7.34
CA THR A 113 4.26 6.20 -7.70
C THR A 113 3.23 6.93 -8.56
N PHE A 114 2.74 6.24 -9.58
CA PHE A 114 1.65 6.73 -10.42
C PHE A 114 0.29 6.54 -9.74
N CYS A 115 -0.64 7.41 -10.06
CA CYS A 115 -2.00 7.34 -9.53
C CYS A 115 -2.73 6.09 -10.03
N CYS A 116 -3.57 5.52 -9.19
CA CYS A 116 -4.51 4.46 -9.57
C CYS A 116 -5.69 4.96 -10.42
N GLY A 117 -5.83 6.29 -10.58
CA GLY A 117 -6.94 6.91 -11.29
C GLY A 117 -8.11 7.34 -10.39
N SER A 118 -8.08 7.05 -9.09
CA SER A 118 -9.22 7.32 -8.17
C SER A 118 -9.21 8.68 -7.50
N GLY A 119 -8.06 9.38 -7.50
CA GLY A 119 -7.94 10.76 -7.02
C GLY A 119 -8.59 11.03 -5.66
N THR A 120 -8.23 10.24 -4.63
CA THR A 120 -8.73 10.43 -3.25
C THR A 120 -10.27 10.57 -3.17
N GLY A 121 -11.00 9.58 -3.65
CA GLY A 121 -12.46 9.54 -3.54
C GLY A 121 -13.23 10.04 -4.77
N LEU A 122 -12.56 10.45 -5.84
CA LEU A 122 -13.20 10.67 -7.14
C LEU A 122 -13.61 9.33 -7.78
N ASN A 123 -14.28 8.51 -7.01
CA ASN A 123 -14.67 7.17 -7.42
C ASN A 123 -16.15 7.12 -7.81
N THR A 124 -16.56 7.98 -8.74
CA THR A 124 -17.93 8.08 -9.24
C THR A 124 -18.00 7.75 -10.72
N ASP A 125 -19.15 7.28 -11.16
CA ASP A 125 -19.38 6.89 -12.54
C ASP A 125 -19.38 8.10 -13.49
N GLU A 126 -19.78 9.29 -13.01
CA GLU A 126 -19.84 10.52 -13.79
C GLU A 126 -18.49 10.95 -14.36
N ILE A 127 -17.39 10.55 -13.70
CA ILE A 127 -16.03 10.89 -14.14
C ILE A 127 -15.21 9.66 -14.49
N MET A 128 -15.85 8.54 -14.79
CA MET A 128 -15.19 7.27 -15.10
C MET A 128 -14.14 7.43 -16.19
N GLU A 129 -14.44 8.13 -17.28
CA GLU A 129 -13.48 8.31 -18.37
C GLU A 129 -12.24 9.09 -17.93
N LEU A 130 -12.40 10.13 -17.13
CA LEU A 130 -11.29 10.90 -16.58
C LEU A 130 -10.41 10.01 -15.68
N ARG A 131 -11.04 9.19 -14.86
CA ARG A 131 -10.34 8.23 -13.98
C ARG A 131 -9.52 7.23 -14.79
N MET A 132 -10.11 6.63 -15.83
CA MET A 132 -9.43 5.67 -16.70
C MET A 132 -8.24 6.31 -17.42
N ARG A 133 -8.41 7.53 -17.92
CA ARG A 133 -7.32 8.28 -18.57
C ARG A 133 -6.21 8.66 -17.58
N SER A 134 -6.56 9.11 -16.39
CA SER A 134 -5.56 9.48 -15.36
C SER A 134 -4.79 8.27 -14.82
N GLY A 135 -5.39 7.10 -14.82
CA GLY A 135 -4.75 5.84 -14.43
C GLY A 135 -3.91 5.17 -15.51
N LEU A 136 -4.00 5.60 -16.78
CA LEU A 136 -3.30 4.97 -17.90
C LEU A 136 -1.78 4.76 -17.67
N PRO A 137 -1.02 5.74 -17.11
CA PRO A 137 0.39 5.51 -16.83
C PRO A 137 0.63 4.33 -15.87
N ARG A 138 -0.25 4.13 -14.89
CA ARG A 138 -0.20 2.98 -13.97
C ARG A 138 -0.55 1.68 -14.69
N ALA A 139 -1.58 1.66 -15.52
CA ALA A 139 -1.95 0.49 -16.31
C ALA A 139 -0.79 0.06 -17.21
N ASN A 140 -0.12 0.99 -17.88
CA ASN A 140 1.05 0.71 -18.71
C ASN A 140 2.22 0.11 -17.90
N ALA A 141 2.46 0.59 -16.68
CA ALA A 141 3.52 0.05 -15.83
C ALA A 141 3.22 -1.38 -15.37
N VAL A 142 1.95 -1.70 -15.08
CA VAL A 142 1.51 -3.07 -14.75
C VAL A 142 1.64 -3.98 -15.96
N LYS A 143 1.13 -3.55 -17.11
CA LYS A 143 1.22 -4.30 -18.37
C LYS A 143 2.67 -4.63 -18.75
N TYR A 144 3.58 -3.69 -18.57
CA TYR A 144 5.00 -3.91 -18.83
C TYR A 144 5.58 -5.08 -18.00
N VAL A 145 5.27 -5.15 -16.70
CA VAL A 145 5.80 -6.25 -15.86
C VAL A 145 5.05 -7.56 -16.11
N GLU A 146 3.78 -7.51 -16.48
CA GLU A 146 3.00 -8.67 -16.91
C GLU A 146 3.62 -9.31 -18.16
N GLU A 147 3.82 -8.54 -19.22
CA GLU A 147 4.38 -9.02 -20.49
C GLU A 147 5.84 -9.49 -20.36
N LYS A 148 6.64 -8.75 -19.61
CA LYS A 148 8.08 -9.04 -19.49
C LYS A 148 8.41 -10.13 -18.49
N HIS A 149 7.63 -10.25 -17.42
CA HIS A 149 7.97 -11.10 -16.28
C HIS A 149 6.90 -12.15 -15.94
N GLY A 150 5.75 -12.14 -16.63
CA GLY A 150 4.65 -13.07 -16.36
C GLY A 150 3.99 -12.85 -14.98
N VAL A 151 3.88 -11.59 -14.55
CA VAL A 151 3.14 -11.22 -13.35
C VAL A 151 1.66 -11.53 -13.56
N ASN A 152 1.02 -12.16 -12.57
CA ASN A 152 -0.39 -12.54 -12.61
C ASN A 152 -1.20 -11.99 -11.43
N MET A 153 -0.59 -11.18 -10.57
CA MET A 153 -1.25 -10.53 -9.44
C MET A 153 -0.74 -9.11 -9.24
N LEU A 154 -1.65 -8.15 -9.12
CA LEU A 154 -1.36 -6.79 -8.68
C LEU A 154 -1.76 -6.63 -7.22
N SER A 155 -0.81 -6.35 -6.35
CA SER A 155 -0.99 -6.15 -4.92
C SER A 155 -0.99 -4.66 -4.56
N CYS A 156 -1.81 -4.27 -3.61
CA CYS A 156 -1.86 -2.92 -3.04
C CYS A 156 -2.37 -2.97 -1.59
N VAL A 157 -2.16 -1.89 -0.83
CA VAL A 157 -2.58 -1.81 0.57
C VAL A 157 -3.81 -0.93 0.81
N CYS A 158 -4.32 -0.25 -0.21
CA CYS A 158 -5.43 0.67 -0.08
C CYS A 158 -6.70 0.10 -0.72
N ALA A 159 -7.82 0.14 0.00
CA ALA A 159 -9.12 -0.34 -0.49
C ALA A 159 -9.59 0.41 -1.75
N ILE A 160 -9.30 1.72 -1.84
CA ILE A 160 -9.62 2.52 -3.02
C ILE A 160 -8.80 2.07 -4.23
N ASP A 161 -7.51 1.81 -4.04
CA ASP A 161 -6.67 1.27 -5.11
C ASP A 161 -7.19 -0.08 -5.60
N ARG A 162 -7.54 -0.97 -4.68
CA ARG A 162 -8.11 -2.28 -5.03
C ARG A 162 -9.38 -2.15 -5.89
N ALA A 163 -10.29 -1.26 -5.50
CA ALA A 163 -11.53 -1.04 -6.26
C ALA A 163 -11.28 -0.44 -7.64
N THR A 164 -10.33 0.47 -7.75
CA THR A 164 -10.06 1.21 -8.99
C THR A 164 -9.16 0.44 -9.95
N LEU A 165 -8.10 -0.20 -9.44
CA LEU A 165 -7.13 -0.89 -10.29
C LEU A 165 -7.75 -2.06 -11.05
N THR A 166 -8.72 -2.77 -10.48
CA THR A 166 -9.47 -3.80 -11.18
C THR A 166 -10.14 -3.22 -12.43
N SER A 167 -10.98 -2.19 -12.26
CA SER A 167 -11.66 -1.53 -13.39
C SER A 167 -10.70 -0.89 -14.38
N LEU A 168 -9.58 -0.35 -13.89
CA LEU A 168 -8.55 0.26 -14.74
C LEU A 168 -7.87 -0.77 -15.65
N MET A 169 -7.52 -1.92 -15.09
CA MET A 169 -6.88 -2.99 -15.87
C MET A 169 -7.85 -3.58 -16.88
N ASP A 170 -9.10 -3.82 -16.51
CA ASP A 170 -10.15 -4.29 -17.42
C ASP A 170 -10.39 -3.32 -18.58
N TYR A 171 -10.31 -2.01 -18.33
CA TYR A 171 -10.50 -0.97 -19.35
C TYR A 171 -9.35 -0.89 -20.36
N TRP A 172 -8.10 -0.98 -19.90
CA TRP A 172 -6.91 -0.77 -20.74
C TRP A 172 -6.26 -2.07 -21.22
N ASN A 173 -6.63 -3.20 -20.65
CA ASN A 173 -6.08 -4.52 -20.99
C ASN A 173 -7.21 -5.58 -20.96
N PRO A 174 -8.24 -5.46 -21.85
CA PRO A 174 -9.36 -6.37 -21.88
C PRO A 174 -8.96 -7.79 -22.33
#